data_f5ce07b38b352f77b9480475b31338bd
#
_entry.id   f5ce07b38b352f77b9480475b31338bd
#
_cell.length_a   1.000
_cell.length_b   1.000
_cell.length_c   1.000
_cell.angle_alpha   90.00
_cell.angle_beta   90.00
_cell.angle_gamma   90.00
#
_symmetry.space_group_name_H-M   'P 1'
#
loop_
_entity.id
_entity.type
_entity.pdbx_description
1 polymer ?
#
loop_
_entity_poly.entity_id
_entity_poly.type
_entity_poly.pdbx_seq_one_letter_code
_entity_poly.pdbx_strand_id
1 'polypeptide(L)'
;GSIEIAVSMRPAGRSELVYAFVEVPELLPRFIEVPDNQPGRSFMLLEELIMDNLGTLFTGCGIEEYFPFRITRDMDFSVEDNDAEDLMQSIEKKLLQRRHREPIRIELIAGSRGPPVKWLAKEFRLDEQFWYFVRGPLHLKQFFELVGKARLPELLEPAWPPVMPPEFSEQSAFETISQYGSVLIAPPFHSFNPIIRFLEEAAEDPEVLAIKQTLYRASGNSPVVRALRRAAENGKQVTV
;
A
#
# COMPACT_ATOMS: atom_id res chain seq x y z
N GLY A 1 4.22 -5.07 5.53
CA GLY A 1 3.79 -5.76 6.73
C GLY A 1 2.77 -4.95 7.51
N SER A 2 1.81 -5.64 8.08
CA SER A 2 0.78 -5.06 8.97
C SER A 2 1.38 -4.66 10.32
N ILE A 3 0.71 -3.74 10.99
CA ILE A 3 0.98 -3.44 12.40
C ILE A 3 0.17 -4.43 13.23
N GLU A 4 0.81 -4.98 14.23
CA GLU A 4 0.23 -5.88 15.22
C GLU A 4 0.56 -5.36 16.63
N ILE A 5 -0.25 -5.71 17.62
CA ILE A 5 -0.02 -5.35 19.02
C ILE A 5 0.29 -6.63 19.77
N ALA A 6 1.47 -6.71 20.35
CA ALA A 6 1.82 -7.79 21.29
C ALA A 6 1.25 -7.46 22.66
N VAL A 7 0.58 -8.43 23.26
CA VAL A 7 -0.04 -8.27 24.58
C VAL A 7 0.38 -9.42 25.47
N SER A 8 0.82 -9.12 26.68
CA SER A 8 0.92 -10.08 27.76
C SER A 8 -0.16 -9.80 28.80
N MET A 9 -0.81 -10.85 29.25
CA MET A 9 -1.93 -10.74 30.17
C MET A 9 -1.98 -11.89 31.16
N ARG A 10 -2.65 -11.66 32.25
CA ARG A 10 -2.86 -12.67 33.30
C ARG A 10 -4.35 -12.97 33.43
N PRO A 11 -4.80 -14.18 33.07
CA PRO A 11 -6.18 -14.60 33.29
C PRO A 11 -6.55 -14.64 34.78
N ALA A 12 -7.79 -14.29 35.09
CA ALA A 12 -8.28 -14.34 36.47
C ALA A 12 -8.10 -15.74 37.07
N GLY A 13 -7.53 -15.81 38.27
CA GLY A 13 -7.28 -17.06 38.97
C GLY A 13 -6.06 -17.86 38.48
N ARG A 14 -5.27 -17.34 37.54
CA ARG A 14 -4.03 -17.96 37.10
C ARG A 14 -2.80 -17.09 37.43
N SER A 15 -1.68 -17.73 37.75
CA SER A 15 -0.40 -17.03 37.98
C SER A 15 0.46 -16.85 36.73
N GLU A 16 0.21 -17.68 35.72
CA GLU A 16 0.99 -17.68 34.47
C GLU A 16 0.55 -16.59 33.52
N LEU A 17 1.52 -15.99 32.83
CA LEU A 17 1.28 -15.06 31.73
C LEU A 17 0.86 -15.82 30.47
N VAL A 18 -0.12 -15.28 29.80
CA VAL A 18 -0.49 -15.67 28.44
C VAL A 18 -0.24 -14.51 27.47
N TYR A 19 -0.03 -14.84 26.22
CA TYR A 19 0.34 -13.86 25.19
C TYR A 19 -0.64 -13.92 24.03
N ALA A 20 -0.87 -12.79 23.41
CA ALA A 20 -1.71 -12.68 22.22
C ALA A 20 -1.15 -11.64 21.27
N PHE A 21 -1.53 -11.76 20.00
CA PHE A 21 -1.41 -10.71 18.97
C PHE A 21 -2.79 -10.14 18.68
N VAL A 22 -2.84 -8.82 18.57
CA VAL A 22 -4.01 -8.11 18.05
C VAL A 22 -3.60 -7.45 16.75
N GLU A 23 -4.20 -7.90 15.65
CA GLU A 23 -3.97 -7.30 14.33
C GLU A 23 -4.65 -5.93 14.26
N VAL A 24 -3.92 -4.90 13.80
CA VAL A 24 -4.50 -3.60 13.47
C VAL A 24 -5.08 -3.71 12.05
N PRO A 25 -6.42 -3.63 11.89
CA PRO A 25 -7.06 -3.91 10.62
C PRO A 25 -6.76 -2.85 9.56
N GLU A 26 -6.18 -3.27 8.43
CA GLU A 26 -5.86 -2.38 7.30
C GLU A 26 -7.10 -1.82 6.58
N LEU A 27 -8.28 -2.41 6.80
CA LEU A 27 -9.55 -1.93 6.22
C LEU A 27 -10.08 -0.66 6.91
N LEU A 28 -9.66 -0.42 8.14
CA LEU A 28 -10.02 0.79 8.86
C LEU A 28 -8.99 1.89 8.60
N PRO A 29 -9.42 3.16 8.59
CA PRO A 29 -8.48 4.27 8.51
C PRO A 29 -7.57 4.28 9.73
N ARG A 30 -6.27 4.42 9.52
CA ARG A 30 -5.30 4.42 10.61
C ARG A 30 -5.35 5.69 11.45
N PHE A 31 -5.64 6.84 10.82
CA PHE A 31 -5.74 8.13 11.47
C PHE A 31 -7.19 8.42 11.82
N ILE A 32 -7.52 8.31 13.10
CA ILE A 32 -8.85 8.61 13.65
C ILE A 32 -8.86 10.06 14.09
N GLU A 33 -9.74 10.85 13.50
CA GLU A 33 -9.93 12.24 13.94
C GLU A 33 -10.59 12.25 15.31
N VAL A 34 -9.96 12.95 16.24
CA VAL A 34 -10.47 13.11 17.62
C VAL A 34 -11.03 14.51 17.75
N PRO A 35 -12.28 14.66 18.21
CA PRO A 35 -12.82 15.97 18.54
C PRO A 35 -11.96 16.65 19.59
N ASP A 36 -11.45 17.84 19.27
CA ASP A 36 -10.62 18.65 20.16
C ASP A 36 -11.20 20.05 20.23
N ASN A 37 -11.09 20.67 21.41
CA ASN A 37 -11.47 22.07 21.62
C ASN A 37 -10.34 23.06 21.27
N GLN A 38 -9.20 22.54 20.79
CA GLN A 38 -8.07 23.36 20.37
C GLN A 38 -8.21 23.78 18.92
N PRO A 39 -7.65 24.93 18.51
CA PRO A 39 -7.58 25.27 17.09
C PRO A 39 -6.70 24.28 16.34
N GLY A 40 -7.26 23.65 15.32
CA GLY A 40 -6.58 22.63 14.52
C GLY A 40 -7.38 21.34 14.41
N ARG A 41 -6.71 20.29 13.95
CA ARG A 41 -7.29 18.94 13.86
C ARG A 41 -6.37 17.96 14.58
N SER A 42 -6.93 17.21 15.50
CA SER A 42 -6.22 16.20 16.26
C SER A 42 -6.54 14.81 15.73
N PHE A 43 -5.51 13.98 15.61
CA PHE A 43 -5.63 12.61 15.13
C PHE A 43 -4.97 11.66 16.11
N MET A 44 -5.63 10.54 16.35
CA MET A 44 -5.10 9.39 17.09
C MET A 44 -4.81 8.25 16.11
N LEU A 45 -3.77 7.50 16.37
CA LEU A 45 -3.48 6.29 15.59
C LEU A 45 -4.43 5.15 16.01
N LEU A 46 -4.88 4.36 15.03
CA LEU A 46 -5.80 3.25 15.29
C LEU A 46 -5.20 2.24 16.28
N GLU A 47 -3.89 1.97 16.19
CA GLU A 47 -3.20 1.11 17.14
C GLU A 47 -3.25 1.66 18.57
N GLU A 48 -3.19 2.97 18.77
CA GLU A 48 -3.32 3.61 20.09
C GLU A 48 -4.73 3.42 20.64
N LEU A 49 -5.75 3.67 19.79
CA LEU A 49 -7.14 3.44 20.19
C LEU A 49 -7.41 1.99 20.58
N ILE A 50 -6.84 1.02 19.86
CA ILE A 50 -6.97 -0.40 20.20
C ILE A 50 -6.26 -0.69 21.52
N MET A 51 -5.05 -0.18 21.71
CA MET A 51 -4.28 -0.37 22.93
C MET A 51 -5.01 0.16 24.17
N ASP A 52 -5.64 1.31 24.08
CA ASP A 52 -6.43 1.89 25.16
C ASP A 52 -7.68 1.08 25.50
N ASN A 53 -8.13 0.21 24.58
CA ASN A 53 -9.34 -0.61 24.74
C ASN A 53 -9.06 -2.12 24.82
N LEU A 54 -7.82 -2.55 25.06
CA LEU A 54 -7.46 -3.97 25.17
C LEU A 54 -8.26 -4.72 26.24
N GLY A 55 -8.62 -4.05 27.33
CA GLY A 55 -9.45 -4.63 28.39
C GLY A 55 -10.85 -5.10 27.94
N THR A 56 -11.39 -4.50 26.88
CA THR A 56 -12.67 -4.91 26.30
C THR A 56 -12.52 -6.13 25.39
N LEU A 57 -11.36 -6.31 24.77
CA LEU A 57 -11.05 -7.48 23.95
C LEU A 57 -10.70 -8.71 24.80
N PHE A 58 -10.03 -8.50 25.93
CA PHE A 58 -9.56 -9.57 26.81
C PHE A 58 -10.26 -9.54 28.16
N THR A 59 -11.58 -9.74 28.13
CA THR A 59 -12.39 -9.76 29.35
C THR A 59 -11.93 -10.88 30.31
N GLY A 60 -11.83 -10.55 31.60
CA GLY A 60 -11.37 -11.50 32.62
C GLY A 60 -9.85 -11.70 32.70
N CYS A 61 -9.09 -10.89 31.97
CA CYS A 61 -7.63 -10.88 32.04
C CYS A 61 -7.12 -9.52 32.52
N GLY A 62 -6.11 -9.53 33.40
CA GLY A 62 -5.33 -8.34 33.70
C GLY A 62 -4.29 -8.11 32.62
N ILE A 63 -4.34 -6.98 31.92
CA ILE A 63 -3.31 -6.61 30.93
C ILE A 63 -2.06 -6.17 31.67
N GLU A 64 -0.91 -6.77 31.34
CA GLU A 64 0.38 -6.50 32.01
C GLU A 64 1.23 -5.56 31.17
N GLU A 65 1.58 -5.97 29.94
CA GLU A 65 2.39 -5.20 29.02
C GLU A 65 1.87 -5.35 27.60
N TYR A 66 1.95 -4.29 26.83
CA TYR A 66 1.57 -4.28 25.42
C TYR A 66 2.37 -3.22 24.66
N PHE A 67 2.60 -3.48 23.40
CA PHE A 67 3.22 -2.51 22.47
C PHE A 67 2.92 -2.89 21.01
N PRO A 68 2.88 -1.91 20.10
CA PRO A 68 2.76 -2.20 18.69
C PRO A 68 4.11 -2.66 18.13
N PHE A 69 4.04 -3.57 17.17
CA PHE A 69 5.18 -4.03 16.40
C PHE A 69 4.78 -4.24 14.94
N ARG A 70 5.76 -4.35 14.08
CA ARG A 70 5.55 -4.60 12.66
C ARG A 70 6.48 -5.70 12.17
N ILE A 71 5.91 -6.65 11.43
CA ILE A 71 6.68 -7.73 10.81
C ILE A 71 6.75 -7.49 9.30
N THR A 72 7.94 -7.57 8.76
CA THR A 72 8.16 -7.73 7.33
C THR A 72 8.46 -9.19 7.06
N ARG A 73 7.70 -9.79 6.13
CA ARG A 73 7.88 -11.17 5.69
C ARG A 73 8.50 -11.18 4.31
N ASP A 74 9.21 -12.24 4.02
CA ASP A 74 9.77 -12.43 2.69
C ASP A 74 8.67 -12.40 1.62
N MET A 75 8.97 -11.71 0.51
CA MET A 75 8.05 -11.56 -0.63
C MET A 75 8.66 -12.09 -1.92
N ASP A 76 9.82 -12.71 -1.84
CA ASP A 76 10.49 -13.23 -3.02
C ASP A 76 9.70 -14.39 -3.62
N PHE A 77 9.29 -14.21 -4.88
CA PHE A 77 8.54 -15.21 -5.64
C PHE A 77 9.49 -15.85 -6.64
N SER A 78 9.90 -17.07 -6.39
CA SER A 78 10.35 -17.91 -7.49
C SER A 78 9.13 -18.28 -8.33
N VAL A 79 8.94 -17.60 -9.44
CA VAL A 79 8.01 -18.00 -10.48
C VAL A 79 8.76 -19.01 -11.33
N GLU A 80 8.47 -20.29 -11.17
CA GLU A 80 8.85 -21.27 -12.16
C GLU A 80 7.99 -21.00 -13.41
N ASP A 81 8.65 -20.71 -14.52
CA ASP A 81 8.09 -20.36 -15.83
C ASP A 81 7.36 -21.57 -16.47
N ASN A 82 6.29 -22.03 -15.88
CA ASN A 82 5.44 -23.04 -16.48
C ASN A 82 4.02 -22.48 -16.64
N ASP A 83 3.71 -22.14 -17.90
CA ASP A 83 2.40 -21.82 -18.46
C ASP A 83 1.65 -20.57 -17.93
N ALA A 84 1.40 -19.63 -18.85
CA ALA A 84 0.79 -18.33 -18.57
C ALA A 84 -0.63 -18.38 -17.98
N GLU A 85 -1.39 -19.44 -18.19
CA GLU A 85 -2.72 -19.62 -17.63
C GLU A 85 -2.70 -19.99 -16.13
N ASP A 86 -1.63 -20.63 -15.67
CA ASP A 86 -1.46 -21.01 -14.27
C ASP A 86 -0.83 -19.90 -13.43
N LEU A 87 -0.26 -18.86 -14.08
CA LEU A 87 0.44 -17.76 -13.42
C LEU A 87 -0.49 -16.92 -12.54
N MET A 88 -1.69 -16.59 -13.00
CA MET A 88 -2.66 -15.79 -12.24
C MET A 88 -3.16 -16.55 -11.00
N GLN A 89 -3.49 -17.83 -11.15
CA GLN A 89 -3.91 -18.69 -10.03
C GLN A 89 -2.76 -18.92 -9.05
N SER A 90 -1.54 -19.08 -9.57
CA SER A 90 -0.33 -19.22 -8.76
C SER A 90 -0.04 -17.97 -7.97
N ILE A 91 -0.20 -16.78 -8.56
CA ILE A 91 -0.05 -15.48 -7.86
C ILE A 91 -1.13 -15.32 -6.79
N GLU A 92 -2.39 -15.61 -7.09
CA GLU A 92 -3.48 -15.56 -6.10
C GLU A 92 -3.24 -16.49 -4.91
N LYS A 93 -2.89 -17.73 -5.16
CA LYS A 93 -2.54 -18.71 -4.14
C LYS A 93 -1.34 -18.28 -3.29
N LYS A 94 -0.31 -17.73 -3.92
CA LYS A 94 0.89 -17.21 -3.25
C LYS A 94 0.62 -15.94 -2.45
N LEU A 95 -0.31 -15.08 -2.89
CA LEU A 95 -0.76 -13.90 -2.14
C LEU A 95 -1.52 -14.30 -0.86
N LEU A 96 -2.33 -15.34 -0.91
CA LEU A 96 -3.02 -15.90 0.27
C LEU A 96 -2.04 -16.53 1.27
N GLN A 97 -0.95 -17.14 0.78
CA GLN A 97 0.10 -17.72 1.63
C GLN A 97 1.05 -16.69 2.26
N ARG A 98 0.93 -15.41 1.89
CA ARG A 98 1.80 -14.33 2.36
C ARG A 98 1.88 -14.20 3.89
N ARG A 99 0.80 -14.53 4.60
CA ARG A 99 0.74 -14.50 6.07
C ARG A 99 1.54 -15.62 6.75
N HIS A 100 1.90 -16.67 6.01
CA HIS A 100 2.61 -17.85 6.52
C HIS A 100 4.10 -17.88 6.18
N ARG A 101 4.62 -16.84 5.49
CA ARG A 101 6.03 -16.78 5.13
C ARG A 101 6.91 -16.38 6.30
N GLU A 102 8.17 -16.78 6.22
CA GLU A 102 9.16 -16.48 7.25
C GLU A 102 9.32 -14.97 7.44
N PRO A 103 9.33 -14.50 8.67
CA PRO A 103 9.64 -13.12 8.99
C PRO A 103 11.12 -12.86 8.71
N ILE A 104 11.41 -11.72 8.08
CA ILE A 104 12.77 -11.28 7.77
C ILE A 104 13.16 -10.01 8.53
N ARG A 105 12.19 -9.35 9.17
CA ARG A 105 12.43 -8.13 9.94
C ARG A 105 11.31 -7.88 10.93
N ILE A 106 11.66 -7.45 12.14
CA ILE A 106 10.72 -6.97 13.17
C ILE A 106 11.08 -5.52 13.51
N GLU A 107 10.10 -4.67 13.55
CA GLU A 107 10.19 -3.28 14.03
C GLU A 107 9.34 -3.15 15.30
N LEU A 108 9.95 -2.62 16.35
CA LEU A 108 9.32 -2.36 17.65
C LEU A 108 9.45 -0.90 18.01
N ILE A 109 8.55 -0.38 18.83
CA ILE A 109 8.72 0.95 19.40
C ILE A 109 9.92 0.94 20.37
N ALA A 110 10.73 1.98 20.31
CA ALA A 110 11.87 2.15 21.22
C ALA A 110 11.37 2.16 22.68
N GLY A 111 12.01 1.33 23.50
CA GLY A 111 11.59 1.12 24.90
C GLY A 111 10.72 -0.11 25.11
N SER A 112 10.26 -0.80 24.05
CA SER A 112 9.63 -2.12 24.18
C SER A 112 10.60 -3.09 24.85
N ARG A 113 10.13 -3.77 25.88
CA ARG A 113 10.93 -4.68 26.72
C ARG A 113 10.03 -5.71 27.40
N GLY A 114 10.64 -6.54 28.22
CA GLY A 114 9.91 -7.46 29.09
C GLY A 114 9.49 -8.78 28.44
N PRO A 115 8.55 -9.50 29.09
CA PRO A 115 8.12 -10.81 28.65
C PRO A 115 7.55 -10.88 27.23
N PRO A 116 6.77 -9.90 26.73
CA PRO A 116 6.25 -9.97 25.35
C PRO A 116 7.36 -9.92 24.29
N VAL A 117 8.45 -9.15 24.50
CA VAL A 117 9.59 -9.12 23.56
C VAL A 117 10.28 -10.48 23.48
N LYS A 118 10.50 -11.11 24.64
CA LYS A 118 11.10 -12.46 24.70
C LYS A 118 10.22 -13.50 24.04
N TRP A 119 8.91 -13.36 24.19
CA TRP A 119 7.96 -14.23 23.54
C TRP A 119 7.96 -14.06 22.02
N LEU A 120 7.97 -12.80 21.50
CA LEU A 120 8.10 -12.51 20.08
C LEU A 120 9.36 -13.16 19.49
N ALA A 121 10.50 -13.04 20.18
CA ALA A 121 11.76 -13.64 19.74
C ALA A 121 11.65 -15.16 19.55
N LYS A 122 10.98 -15.81 20.47
CA LYS A 122 10.74 -17.26 20.42
C LYS A 122 9.75 -17.64 19.33
N GLU A 123 8.68 -16.88 19.18
CA GLU A 123 7.60 -17.16 18.24
C GLU A 123 8.06 -17.01 16.78
N PHE A 124 8.76 -15.92 16.47
CA PHE A 124 9.19 -15.63 15.12
C PHE A 124 10.54 -16.20 14.74
N ARG A 125 11.31 -16.74 15.69
CA ARG A 125 12.63 -17.38 15.48
C ARG A 125 13.57 -16.53 14.63
N LEU A 126 13.48 -15.20 14.78
CA LEU A 126 14.27 -14.25 14.01
C LEU A 126 15.44 -13.75 14.86
N ASP A 127 16.64 -13.77 14.29
CA ASP A 127 17.84 -13.30 14.95
C ASP A 127 17.76 -11.82 15.33
N GLU A 128 18.39 -11.44 16.45
CA GLU A 128 18.36 -10.09 16.99
C GLU A 128 18.89 -9.01 16.01
N GLN A 129 19.78 -9.38 15.09
CA GLN A 129 20.27 -8.46 14.03
C GLN A 129 19.18 -7.93 13.10
N PHE A 130 18.04 -8.61 13.02
CA PHE A 130 16.87 -8.22 12.22
C PHE A 130 15.79 -7.51 13.05
N TRP A 131 16.10 -7.14 14.29
CA TRP A 131 15.22 -6.42 15.19
C TRP A 131 15.59 -4.94 15.22
N TYR A 132 14.59 -4.09 14.96
CA TYR A 132 14.79 -2.64 14.87
C TYR A 132 13.90 -1.94 15.90
N PHE A 133 14.50 -1.18 16.78
CA PHE A 133 13.80 -0.35 17.77
C PHE A 133 13.67 1.07 17.22
N VAL A 134 12.45 1.46 16.88
CA VAL A 134 12.15 2.71 16.18
C VAL A 134 11.61 3.76 17.17
N ARG A 135 12.16 4.96 17.10
CA ARG A 135 11.61 6.10 17.86
C ARG A 135 10.49 6.72 17.04
N GLY A 136 9.27 6.70 17.60
CA GLY A 136 8.07 7.22 16.94
C GLY A 136 7.19 6.13 16.34
N PRO A 137 6.16 6.53 15.61
CA PRO A 137 5.19 5.58 15.08
C PRO A 137 5.81 4.66 14.02
N LEU A 138 5.33 3.42 13.98
CA LEU A 138 5.72 2.45 12.96
C LEU A 138 5.09 2.81 11.61
N HIS A 139 5.58 2.18 10.52
CA HIS A 139 4.98 2.23 9.19
C HIS A 139 4.73 3.66 8.66
N LEU A 140 5.74 4.50 8.66
CA LEU A 140 5.65 5.92 8.26
C LEU A 140 5.06 6.13 6.87
N LYS A 141 5.13 5.16 5.96
CA LYS A 141 4.51 5.26 4.63
C LYS A 141 3.01 5.56 4.71
N GLN A 142 2.30 5.08 5.71
CA GLN A 142 0.87 5.35 5.88
C GLN A 142 0.57 6.81 6.27
N PHE A 143 1.57 7.59 6.68
CA PHE A 143 1.38 9.02 6.98
C PHE A 143 1.00 9.85 5.76
N PHE A 144 1.18 9.34 4.53
CA PHE A 144 0.57 9.97 3.35
C PHE A 144 -0.97 10.04 3.44
N GLU A 145 -1.62 9.12 4.17
CA GLU A 145 -3.06 9.19 4.43
C GLU A 145 -3.42 10.44 5.25
N LEU A 146 -2.58 10.80 6.23
CA LEU A 146 -2.78 11.98 7.06
C LEU A 146 -2.77 13.26 6.23
N VAL A 147 -1.90 13.36 5.24
CA VAL A 147 -1.82 14.53 4.34
C VAL A 147 -3.17 14.77 3.66
N GLY A 148 -3.81 13.70 3.15
CA GLY A 148 -5.12 13.80 2.52
C GLY A 148 -6.27 14.12 3.50
N LYS A 149 -6.17 13.61 4.74
CA LYS A 149 -7.20 13.79 5.78
C LYS A 149 -7.12 15.14 6.48
N ALA A 150 -5.92 15.64 6.73
CA ALA A 150 -5.72 16.88 7.44
C ALA A 150 -6.33 18.08 6.71
N ARG A 151 -6.36 18.06 5.37
CA ARG A 151 -6.92 19.12 4.52
C ARG A 151 -6.37 20.51 4.90
N LEU A 152 -5.06 20.60 5.04
CA LEU A 152 -4.34 21.81 5.37
C LEU A 152 -3.57 22.30 4.12
N PRO A 153 -4.27 22.98 3.17
CA PRO A 153 -3.67 23.38 1.90
C PRO A 153 -2.49 24.34 2.07
N GLU A 154 -2.45 25.09 3.18
CA GLU A 154 -1.35 25.98 3.52
C GLU A 154 -0.03 25.26 3.86
N LEU A 155 -0.09 23.97 4.15
CA LEU A 155 1.08 23.12 4.39
C LEU A 155 1.52 22.32 3.16
N LEU A 156 0.82 22.48 2.04
CA LEU A 156 1.12 21.79 0.79
C LEU A 156 1.76 22.76 -0.19
N GLU A 157 2.65 22.23 -1.03
CA GLU A 157 3.15 23.00 -2.17
C GLU A 157 2.01 23.39 -3.09
N PRO A 158 2.06 24.57 -3.74
CA PRO A 158 1.06 24.97 -4.72
C PRO A 158 0.93 23.93 -5.84
N ALA A 159 -0.31 23.65 -6.24
CA ALA A 159 -0.54 22.75 -7.34
C ALA A 159 0.08 23.30 -8.62
N TRP A 160 0.85 22.48 -9.32
CA TRP A 160 1.39 22.80 -10.63
C TRP A 160 0.53 22.11 -11.71
N PRO A 161 -0.41 22.82 -12.35
CA PRO A 161 -1.26 22.22 -13.37
C PRO A 161 -0.43 21.83 -14.60
N PRO A 162 -0.48 20.59 -15.07
CA PRO A 162 0.22 20.17 -16.27
C PRO A 162 -0.30 20.93 -17.50
N VAL A 163 0.60 21.36 -18.35
CA VAL A 163 0.29 22.09 -19.60
C VAL A 163 0.16 21.08 -20.74
N MET A 164 -0.84 21.25 -21.61
CA MET A 164 -0.94 20.47 -22.84
C MET A 164 0.20 20.86 -23.78
N PRO A 165 1.00 19.91 -24.31
CA PRO A 165 1.98 20.22 -25.33
C PRO A 165 1.30 20.82 -26.56
N PRO A 166 1.81 21.93 -27.13
CA PRO A 166 1.16 22.64 -28.23
C PRO A 166 0.88 21.75 -29.45
N GLU A 167 1.74 20.77 -29.70
CA GLU A 167 1.63 19.83 -30.81
C GLU A 167 0.37 18.98 -30.74
N PHE A 168 -0.17 18.77 -29.52
CA PHE A 168 -1.37 17.96 -29.25
C PHE A 168 -2.64 18.80 -29.01
N SER A 169 -2.62 20.09 -29.25
CA SER A 169 -3.76 20.96 -28.87
C SER A 169 -4.99 20.75 -29.77
N GLU A 170 -4.84 20.47 -31.04
CA GLU A 170 -5.94 20.45 -32.02
C GLU A 170 -6.04 19.15 -32.84
N GLN A 171 -4.96 18.37 -32.94
CA GLN A 171 -4.89 17.19 -33.80
C GLN A 171 -5.01 15.88 -32.99
N SER A 172 -5.32 14.80 -33.72
CA SER A 172 -5.22 13.45 -33.14
C SER A 172 -3.77 13.09 -32.79
N ALA A 173 -3.57 12.10 -31.93
CA ALA A 173 -2.21 11.69 -31.58
C ALA A 173 -1.48 11.08 -32.79
N PHE A 174 -2.17 10.34 -33.65
CA PHE A 174 -1.60 9.77 -34.87
C PHE A 174 -1.23 10.85 -35.88
N GLU A 175 -2.08 11.85 -36.10
CA GLU A 175 -1.79 12.98 -36.98
C GLU A 175 -0.59 13.77 -36.48
N THR A 176 -0.54 14.06 -35.20
CA THR A 176 0.59 14.75 -34.56
C THR A 176 1.89 13.99 -34.75
N ILE A 177 1.92 12.67 -34.51
CA ILE A 177 3.11 11.86 -34.71
C ILE A 177 3.50 11.81 -36.20
N SER A 178 2.53 11.71 -37.10
CA SER A 178 2.79 11.72 -38.53
C SER A 178 3.39 13.06 -39.02
N GLN A 179 2.96 14.17 -38.45
CA GLN A 179 3.45 15.50 -38.84
C GLN A 179 4.83 15.82 -38.26
N TYR A 180 5.05 15.49 -36.97
CA TYR A 180 6.29 15.89 -36.27
C TYR A 180 7.33 14.76 -36.17
N GLY A 181 6.99 13.52 -36.53
CA GLY A 181 7.85 12.34 -36.45
C GLY A 181 8.03 11.88 -35.03
N SER A 182 8.59 12.72 -34.16
CA SER A 182 8.79 12.43 -32.73
C SER A 182 8.40 13.62 -31.89
N VAL A 183 7.65 13.38 -30.83
CA VAL A 183 7.25 14.43 -29.89
C VAL A 183 7.68 14.04 -28.47
N LEU A 184 8.34 14.96 -27.77
CA LEU A 184 8.78 14.78 -26.39
C LEU A 184 7.72 15.30 -25.42
N ILE A 185 7.26 14.43 -24.54
CA ILE A 185 6.37 14.78 -23.43
C ILE A 185 7.13 14.67 -22.13
N ALA A 186 7.06 15.70 -21.27
CA ALA A 186 7.79 15.80 -20.01
C ALA A 186 6.84 15.89 -18.80
N PRO A 187 6.23 14.77 -18.33
CA PRO A 187 5.47 14.76 -17.09
C PRO A 187 6.40 15.05 -15.89
N PRO A 188 5.90 15.70 -14.83
CA PRO A 188 4.54 16.16 -14.61
C PRO A 188 4.23 17.55 -15.19
N PHE A 189 5.18 18.19 -15.87
CA PHE A 189 5.02 19.55 -16.40
C PHE A 189 4.10 19.56 -17.63
N HIS A 190 4.26 18.57 -18.50
CA HIS A 190 3.30 18.32 -19.58
C HIS A 190 2.21 17.35 -19.13
N SER A 191 1.00 17.56 -19.65
CA SER A 191 -0.12 16.65 -19.46
C SER A 191 0.19 15.27 -20.01
N PHE A 192 -0.27 14.24 -19.29
CA PHE A 192 -0.22 12.85 -19.75
C PHE A 192 -1.37 12.49 -20.72
N ASN A 193 -2.33 13.40 -20.92
CA ASN A 193 -3.49 13.18 -21.79
C ASN A 193 -3.14 12.79 -23.21
N PRO A 194 -2.10 13.33 -23.87
CA PRO A 194 -1.71 12.88 -25.23
C PRO A 194 -1.45 11.37 -25.29
N ILE A 195 -0.84 10.78 -24.27
CA ILE A 195 -0.57 9.34 -24.22
C ILE A 195 -1.88 8.55 -24.02
N ILE A 196 -2.79 9.06 -23.20
CA ILE A 196 -4.11 8.45 -23.02
C ILE A 196 -4.89 8.48 -24.33
N ARG A 197 -4.95 9.63 -25.00
CA ARG A 197 -5.59 9.78 -26.31
C ARG A 197 -4.99 8.87 -27.37
N PHE A 198 -3.66 8.76 -27.42
CA PHE A 198 -2.98 7.85 -28.34
C PHE A 198 -3.43 6.39 -28.16
N LEU A 199 -3.59 5.93 -26.89
CA LEU A 199 -4.07 4.59 -26.62
C LEU A 199 -5.57 4.43 -26.92
N GLU A 200 -6.38 5.45 -26.65
CA GLU A 200 -7.82 5.46 -26.96
C GLU A 200 -8.04 5.45 -28.49
N GLU A 201 -7.32 6.27 -29.24
CA GLU A 201 -7.34 6.27 -30.70
C GLU A 201 -6.87 4.92 -31.26
N ALA A 202 -5.75 4.38 -30.74
CA ALA A 202 -5.27 3.06 -31.15
C ALA A 202 -6.25 1.93 -30.83
N ALA A 203 -7.05 2.05 -29.77
CA ALA A 203 -8.07 1.06 -29.46
C ALA A 203 -9.23 1.06 -30.48
N GLU A 204 -9.56 2.21 -31.08
CA GLU A 204 -10.64 2.38 -32.05
C GLU A 204 -10.21 2.20 -33.51
N ASP A 205 -8.98 2.56 -33.86
CA ASP A 205 -8.50 2.57 -35.23
C ASP A 205 -8.39 1.15 -35.79
N PRO A 206 -9.14 0.80 -36.85
CA PRO A 206 -9.12 -0.53 -37.46
C PRO A 206 -7.75 -0.93 -38.05
N GLU A 207 -6.89 0.02 -38.39
CA GLU A 207 -5.57 -0.23 -38.93
C GLU A 207 -4.57 -0.67 -37.85
N VAL A 208 -4.90 -0.44 -36.56
CA VAL A 208 -4.08 -0.89 -35.43
C VAL A 208 -4.39 -2.34 -35.12
N LEU A 209 -3.44 -3.23 -35.32
CA LEU A 209 -3.59 -4.68 -35.12
C LEU A 209 -3.22 -5.11 -33.70
N ALA A 210 -2.24 -4.46 -33.09
CA ALA A 210 -1.72 -4.85 -31.79
C ALA A 210 -1.21 -3.66 -30.97
N ILE A 211 -1.32 -3.78 -29.64
CA ILE A 211 -0.74 -2.85 -28.67
C ILE A 211 0.16 -3.62 -27.71
N LYS A 212 1.41 -3.18 -27.56
CA LYS A 212 2.35 -3.68 -26.54
C LYS A 212 2.68 -2.56 -25.59
N GLN A 213 2.32 -2.72 -24.31
CA GLN A 213 2.44 -1.65 -23.30
C GLN A 213 3.12 -2.18 -22.05
N THR A 214 4.16 -1.50 -21.58
CA THR A 214 4.74 -1.70 -20.27
C THR A 214 4.06 -0.80 -19.25
N LEU A 215 3.56 -1.37 -18.16
CA LEU A 215 2.98 -0.64 -17.04
C LEU A 215 3.79 -0.89 -15.77
N TYR A 216 4.33 0.17 -15.19
CA TYR A 216 5.04 0.10 -13.92
C TYR A 216 4.12 0.33 -12.72
N ARG A 217 3.22 1.31 -12.81
CA ARG A 217 2.20 1.61 -11.80
C ARG A 217 0.91 2.01 -12.51
N ALA A 218 -0.12 1.23 -12.31
CA ALA A 218 -1.46 1.57 -12.75
C ALA A 218 -2.45 1.25 -11.62
N SER A 219 -3.39 2.16 -11.37
CA SER A 219 -4.57 1.83 -10.56
C SER A 219 -5.55 1.03 -11.40
N GLY A 220 -6.38 0.18 -10.77
CA GLY A 220 -7.39 -0.61 -11.49
C GLY A 220 -8.39 0.22 -12.32
N ASN A 221 -8.56 1.51 -12.01
CA ASN A 221 -9.41 2.44 -12.76
C ASN A 221 -8.60 3.44 -13.62
N SER A 222 -7.35 3.11 -13.97
CA SER A 222 -6.52 3.95 -14.83
C SER A 222 -7.14 4.11 -16.22
N PRO A 223 -7.14 5.32 -16.82
CA PRO A 223 -7.54 5.53 -18.21
C PRO A 223 -6.77 4.64 -19.19
N VAL A 224 -5.47 4.43 -18.94
CA VAL A 224 -4.62 3.53 -19.73
C VAL A 224 -5.17 2.10 -19.72
N VAL A 225 -5.48 1.57 -18.53
CA VAL A 225 -6.05 0.21 -18.41
C VAL A 225 -7.40 0.10 -19.13
N ARG A 226 -8.25 1.14 -19.04
CA ARG A 226 -9.52 1.16 -19.77
C ARG A 226 -9.32 1.14 -21.30
N ALA A 227 -8.39 1.93 -21.81
CA ALA A 227 -8.08 1.95 -23.25
C ALA A 227 -7.55 0.60 -23.75
N LEU A 228 -6.64 -0.02 -22.99
CA LEU A 228 -6.09 -1.34 -23.32
C LEU A 228 -7.16 -2.44 -23.30
N ARG A 229 -8.07 -2.41 -22.31
CA ARG A 229 -9.20 -3.34 -22.25
C ARG A 229 -10.11 -3.16 -23.46
N ARG A 230 -10.45 -1.92 -23.83
CA ARG A 230 -11.27 -1.61 -25.00
C ARG A 230 -10.62 -2.08 -26.30
N ALA A 231 -9.30 -1.93 -26.44
CA ALA A 231 -8.57 -2.45 -27.58
C ALA A 231 -8.73 -4.00 -27.70
N ALA A 232 -8.62 -4.72 -26.59
CA ALA A 232 -8.82 -6.17 -26.57
C ALA A 232 -10.28 -6.56 -26.90
N GLU A 233 -11.26 -5.83 -26.36
CA GLU A 233 -12.68 -6.01 -26.68
C GLU A 233 -12.97 -5.76 -28.17
N ASN A 234 -12.24 -4.84 -28.81
CA ASN A 234 -12.29 -4.57 -30.25
C ASN A 234 -11.49 -5.58 -31.09
N GLY A 235 -11.02 -6.67 -30.51
CA GLY A 235 -10.35 -7.76 -31.20
C GLY A 235 -8.87 -7.55 -31.50
N LYS A 236 -8.23 -6.52 -30.93
CA LYS A 236 -6.80 -6.25 -31.11
C LYS A 236 -5.94 -7.14 -30.19
N GLN A 237 -4.74 -7.48 -30.63
CA GLN A 237 -3.78 -8.20 -29.80
C GLN A 237 -3.17 -7.22 -28.77
N VAL A 238 -3.46 -7.42 -27.47
CA VAL A 238 -2.94 -6.56 -26.40
C VAL A 238 -2.00 -7.36 -25.49
N THR A 239 -0.77 -6.87 -25.36
CA THR A 239 0.25 -7.44 -24.44
C THR A 239 0.67 -6.36 -23.45
N VAL A 240 0.55 -6.66 -22.14
CA VAL A 240 0.88 -5.74 -21.05
C VAL A 240 1.90 -6.37 -20.13
#